data_30ac3c394f72c8be925f494a1122a732
#
_entry.id   30ac3c394f72c8be925f494a1122a732
#
_cell.length_a   1.000
_cell.length_b   1.000
_cell.length_c   1.000
_cell.angle_alpha   90.00
_cell.angle_beta   90.00
_cell.angle_gamma   90.00
#
_symmetry.space_group_name_H-M   'P 1'
#
loop_
_entity.id
_entity.type
_entity.pdbx_description
1 polymer ?
#
loop_
_entity_poly.entity_id
_entity_poly.type
_entity_poly.pdbx_seq_one_letter_code
_entity_poly.pdbx_strand_id
1 'polypeptide(L)'
;MWRYILKRLAMMAFVVLGVAIVIFSIMYFIPGDPAQIILGSSATKEQVAALSREMGLDQPYLVQLGKYLSDTFLHLDFGTSYQSKLAVGAELLERFPRTLIIAAFSILLTALIGIPLGIVAATHQGKWQDYTAIVISMVGISLPGFWLAYILINWLCVHLRILPAFGVASWKNYVIPIVSNSVVGISMIARQCRVDVLEVIRSDYVTTARAKGVSNRSTIFRHVMPNALIPLITSLGATFANSLGGAVVTETIFMIPGIGLYMTNAIGSLDYPAVRGGVVVIAIAFSFVMLLVDLIYAFVDPRIKAQYTGK
;
A
#
# COMPACT_ATOMS: atom_id res chain seq x y z
N MET A 1 21.68 -10.73 -13.10
CA MET A 1 21.13 -10.02 -11.94
C MET A 1 21.14 -8.50 -12.14
N TRP A 2 22.30 -7.86 -12.43
CA TRP A 2 22.37 -6.40 -12.60
C TRP A 2 21.42 -5.84 -13.68
N ARG A 3 21.37 -6.46 -14.86
CA ARG A 3 20.43 -6.09 -15.95
C ARG A 3 18.95 -6.20 -15.51
N TYR A 4 18.61 -7.17 -14.68
CA TYR A 4 17.27 -7.31 -14.12
C TYR A 4 16.91 -6.15 -13.20
N ILE A 5 17.83 -5.83 -12.27
CA ILE A 5 17.65 -4.72 -11.33
C ILE A 5 17.50 -3.39 -12.08
N LEU A 6 18.38 -3.12 -13.06
CA LEU A 6 18.29 -1.91 -13.89
C LEU A 6 16.96 -1.81 -14.65
N LYS A 7 16.51 -2.92 -15.25
CA LYS A 7 15.19 -2.96 -15.92
C LYS A 7 14.05 -2.65 -14.96
N ARG A 8 14.08 -3.20 -13.74
CA ARG A 8 13.07 -2.94 -12.71
C ARG A 8 13.10 -1.50 -12.22
N LEU A 9 14.29 -0.94 -11.99
CA LEU A 9 14.45 0.46 -11.63
C LEU A 9 13.93 1.39 -12.74
N ALA A 10 14.22 1.09 -14.00
CA ALA A 10 13.70 1.86 -15.12
C ALA A 10 12.17 1.79 -15.21
N MET A 11 11.57 0.61 -15.00
CA MET A 11 10.11 0.46 -14.93
C MET A 11 9.51 1.23 -13.74
N MET A 12 10.16 1.18 -12.58
CA MET A 12 9.76 1.96 -11.40
C MET A 12 9.76 3.46 -11.72
N ALA A 13 10.85 3.98 -12.30
CA ALA A 13 10.96 5.38 -12.70
C ALA A 13 9.85 5.77 -13.70
N PHE A 14 9.57 4.92 -14.68
CA PHE A 14 8.50 5.14 -15.66
C PHE A 14 7.11 5.19 -15.00
N VAL A 15 6.82 4.29 -14.08
CA VAL A 15 5.53 4.27 -13.34
C VAL A 15 5.38 5.52 -12.50
N VAL A 16 6.41 5.89 -11.72
CA VAL A 16 6.36 7.06 -10.84
C VAL A 16 6.23 8.34 -11.67
N LEU A 17 6.94 8.45 -12.80
CA LEU A 17 6.79 9.58 -13.72
C LEU A 17 5.38 9.64 -14.31
N GLY A 18 4.82 8.50 -14.74
CA GLY A 18 3.45 8.42 -15.22
C GLY A 18 2.42 8.88 -14.19
N VAL A 19 2.56 8.43 -12.94
CA VAL A 19 1.71 8.86 -11.83
C VAL A 19 1.84 10.37 -11.59
N ALA A 20 3.06 10.92 -11.61
CA ALA A 20 3.30 12.35 -11.45
C ALA A 20 2.63 13.17 -12.56
N ILE A 21 2.72 12.74 -13.81
CA ILE A 21 2.05 13.40 -14.95
C ILE A 21 0.52 13.35 -14.78
N VAL A 22 -0.01 12.20 -14.41
CA VAL A 22 -1.47 12.02 -14.22
C VAL A 22 -1.99 12.91 -13.10
N ILE A 23 -1.34 12.90 -11.92
CA ILE A 23 -1.82 13.72 -10.79
C ILE A 23 -1.67 15.21 -11.09
N PHE A 24 -0.60 15.62 -11.75
CA PHE A 24 -0.45 17.01 -12.21
C PHE A 24 -1.59 17.39 -13.15
N SER A 25 -1.89 16.55 -14.15
CA SER A 25 -2.95 16.80 -15.12
C SER A 25 -4.33 16.90 -14.47
N ILE A 26 -4.64 15.97 -13.56
CA ILE A 26 -5.90 16.01 -12.79
C ILE A 26 -6.01 17.33 -12.04
N MET A 27 -4.98 17.72 -11.30
CA MET A 27 -5.00 18.95 -10.50
C MET A 27 -5.04 20.22 -11.37
N TYR A 28 -4.46 20.17 -12.57
CA TYR A 28 -4.51 21.29 -13.52
C TYR A 28 -5.93 21.54 -14.06
N PHE A 29 -6.70 20.45 -14.31
CA PHE A 29 -8.06 20.55 -14.86
C PHE A 29 -9.14 20.68 -13.78
N ILE A 30 -8.83 20.52 -12.51
CA ILE A 30 -9.78 20.75 -11.42
C ILE A 30 -10.12 22.25 -11.39
N PRO A 31 -11.42 22.61 -11.39
CA PRO A 31 -11.81 24.02 -11.29
C PRO A 31 -11.41 24.58 -9.91
N GLY A 32 -10.69 25.68 -9.93
CA GLY A 32 -10.21 26.40 -8.74
C GLY A 32 -8.99 27.23 -9.08
N ASP A 33 -8.82 28.36 -8.41
CA ASP A 33 -7.64 29.21 -8.56
C ASP A 33 -6.79 29.10 -7.30
N PRO A 34 -5.62 28.46 -7.36
CA PRO A 34 -4.73 28.34 -6.20
C PRO A 34 -4.36 29.70 -5.58
N ALA A 35 -4.17 30.72 -6.40
CA ALA A 35 -3.86 32.06 -5.92
C ALA A 35 -5.03 32.66 -5.12
N GLN A 36 -6.27 32.42 -5.56
CA GLN A 36 -7.48 32.85 -4.84
C GLN A 36 -7.59 32.13 -3.50
N ILE A 37 -7.25 30.82 -3.47
CA ILE A 37 -7.28 30.00 -2.23
C ILE A 37 -6.26 30.52 -1.21
N ILE A 38 -5.05 30.83 -1.66
CA ILE A 38 -3.96 31.35 -0.82
C ILE A 38 -4.29 32.72 -0.23
N LEU A 39 -4.87 33.61 -1.04
CA LEU A 39 -5.18 34.96 -0.64
C LEU A 39 -6.53 35.08 0.10
N GLY A 40 -7.39 34.07 -0.05
CA GLY A 40 -8.74 34.10 0.54
C GLY A 40 -9.78 34.84 -0.28
N SER A 41 -11.04 34.75 0.16
CA SER A 41 -12.19 35.30 -0.57
C SER A 41 -12.24 36.83 -0.63
N SER A 42 -11.47 37.52 0.20
CA SER A 42 -11.41 39.00 0.25
C SER A 42 -10.38 39.61 -0.70
N ALA A 43 -9.60 38.80 -1.41
CA ALA A 43 -8.57 39.28 -2.33
C ALA A 43 -9.17 39.95 -3.58
N THR A 44 -8.53 41.03 -4.02
CA THR A 44 -8.93 41.69 -5.28
C THR A 44 -8.45 40.86 -6.48
N LYS A 45 -9.12 41.09 -7.64
CA LYS A 45 -8.72 40.40 -8.88
C LYS A 45 -7.28 40.70 -9.29
N GLU A 46 -6.81 41.93 -9.01
CA GLU A 46 -5.43 42.34 -9.28
C GLU A 46 -4.42 41.57 -8.42
N GLN A 47 -4.72 41.38 -7.12
CA GLN A 47 -3.88 40.58 -6.21
C GLN A 47 -3.80 39.12 -6.62
N VAL A 48 -4.94 38.52 -6.98
CA VAL A 48 -5.00 37.16 -7.48
C VAL A 48 -4.19 36.99 -8.76
N ALA A 49 -4.36 37.92 -9.73
CA ALA A 49 -3.61 37.86 -10.98
C ALA A 49 -2.10 38.10 -10.78
N ALA A 50 -1.70 38.92 -9.81
CA ALA A 50 -0.30 39.13 -9.48
C ALA A 50 0.33 37.84 -8.90
N LEU A 51 -0.33 37.21 -7.93
CA LEU A 51 0.15 35.94 -7.33
C LEU A 51 0.13 34.77 -8.33
N SER A 52 -0.92 34.72 -9.20
CA SER A 52 -0.96 33.70 -10.26
C SER A 52 0.24 33.79 -11.21
N ARG A 53 0.68 35.00 -11.57
CA ARG A 53 1.89 35.19 -12.38
C ARG A 53 3.16 34.82 -11.62
N GLU A 54 3.26 35.25 -10.36
CA GLU A 54 4.41 34.88 -9.51
C GLU A 54 4.56 33.36 -9.36
N MET A 55 3.45 32.65 -9.21
CA MET A 55 3.41 31.17 -9.16
C MET A 55 3.58 30.50 -10.53
N GLY A 56 3.51 31.26 -11.63
CA GLY A 56 3.60 30.73 -13.01
C GLY A 56 2.37 29.93 -13.43
N LEU A 57 1.20 30.18 -12.80
CA LEU A 57 -0.06 29.51 -13.14
C LEU A 57 -0.68 29.99 -14.45
N ASP A 58 -0.23 31.13 -14.95
CA ASP A 58 -0.59 31.74 -16.24
C ASP A 58 0.17 31.09 -17.43
N GLN A 59 1.20 30.28 -17.15
CA GLN A 59 2.00 29.62 -18.17
C GLN A 59 1.25 28.48 -18.86
N PRO A 60 1.60 28.15 -20.13
CA PRO A 60 1.03 26.99 -20.81
C PRO A 60 1.23 25.68 -20.02
N TYR A 61 0.29 24.75 -20.16
CA TYR A 61 0.30 23.45 -19.47
C TYR A 61 1.66 22.71 -19.51
N LEU A 62 2.29 22.63 -20.70
CA LEU A 62 3.56 21.93 -20.85
C LEU A 62 4.71 22.59 -20.09
N VAL A 63 4.68 23.91 -19.95
CA VAL A 63 5.71 24.66 -19.21
C VAL A 63 5.54 24.39 -17.70
N GLN A 64 4.32 24.47 -17.20
CA GLN A 64 4.03 24.15 -15.80
C GLN A 64 4.35 22.67 -15.47
N LEU A 65 3.97 21.73 -16.34
CA LEU A 65 4.31 20.33 -16.20
C LEU A 65 5.82 20.12 -16.19
N GLY A 66 6.55 20.70 -17.14
CA GLY A 66 8.00 20.58 -17.22
C GLY A 66 8.69 21.11 -15.96
N LYS A 67 8.26 22.26 -15.44
CA LYS A 67 8.78 22.82 -14.20
C LYS A 67 8.48 21.89 -13.02
N TYR A 68 7.24 21.42 -12.88
CA TYR A 68 6.86 20.48 -11.81
C TYR A 68 7.70 19.21 -11.81
N LEU A 69 7.92 18.59 -12.98
CA LEU A 69 8.73 17.39 -13.09
C LEU A 69 10.20 17.65 -12.77
N SER A 70 10.75 18.78 -13.24
CA SER A 70 12.10 19.21 -12.90
C SER A 70 12.27 19.44 -11.41
N ASP A 71 11.40 20.20 -10.79
CA ASP A 71 11.47 20.52 -9.36
C ASP A 71 11.33 19.24 -8.52
N THR A 72 10.34 18.40 -8.83
CA THR A 72 10.09 17.15 -8.08
C THR A 72 11.21 16.12 -8.22
N PHE A 73 11.74 15.88 -9.42
CA PHE A 73 12.65 14.75 -9.65
C PHE A 73 14.13 15.13 -9.75
N LEU A 74 14.48 16.37 -10.14
CA LEU A 74 15.87 16.80 -10.21
C LEU A 74 16.29 17.57 -8.95
N HIS A 75 15.38 18.34 -8.34
CA HIS A 75 15.68 19.13 -7.16
C HIS A 75 15.10 18.54 -5.87
N LEU A 76 14.27 17.46 -5.96
CA LEU A 76 13.57 16.84 -4.84
C LEU A 76 12.70 17.85 -4.05
N ASP A 77 12.22 18.88 -4.76
CA ASP A 77 11.35 19.91 -4.23
C ASP A 77 9.89 19.62 -4.60
N PHE A 78 9.08 19.32 -3.59
CA PHE A 78 7.64 19.09 -3.73
C PHE A 78 6.84 20.38 -3.58
N GLY A 79 7.50 21.51 -3.42
CA GLY A 79 6.89 22.82 -3.20
C GLY A 79 6.48 23.08 -1.75
N THR A 80 5.78 24.18 -1.55
CA THR A 80 5.28 24.65 -0.25
C THR A 80 3.77 24.47 -0.16
N SER A 81 3.30 23.87 0.94
CA SER A 81 1.87 23.72 1.21
C SER A 81 1.16 25.10 1.26
N TYR A 82 0.02 25.20 0.61
CA TYR A 82 -0.77 26.43 0.63
C TYR A 82 -1.40 26.69 2.01
N GLN A 83 -1.64 25.64 2.79
CA GLN A 83 -2.26 25.70 4.11
C GLN A 83 -1.24 25.93 5.22
N SER A 84 -0.29 25.01 5.36
CA SER A 84 0.70 25.03 6.46
C SER A 84 1.81 26.06 6.23
N LYS A 85 2.06 26.48 4.99
CA LYS A 85 3.20 27.31 4.56
C LYS A 85 4.56 26.63 4.79
N LEU A 86 4.57 25.31 5.02
CA LEU A 86 5.76 24.51 5.22
C LEU A 86 6.14 23.78 3.94
N ALA A 87 7.42 23.37 3.84
CA ALA A 87 7.89 22.54 2.74
C ALA A 87 7.19 21.18 2.79
N VAL A 88 6.52 20.80 1.68
CA VAL A 88 5.76 19.56 1.57
C VAL A 88 6.62 18.33 1.81
N GLY A 89 7.88 18.32 1.31
CA GLY A 89 8.80 17.23 1.53
C GLY A 89 9.07 16.94 3.02
N ALA A 90 9.24 17.99 3.83
CA ALA A 90 9.46 17.85 5.27
C ALA A 90 8.21 17.27 5.97
N GLU A 91 7.02 17.76 5.63
CA GLU A 91 5.76 17.25 6.17
C GLU A 91 5.51 15.78 5.79
N LEU A 92 5.85 15.38 4.57
CA LEU A 92 5.72 13.99 4.13
C LEU A 92 6.69 13.07 4.86
N LEU A 93 7.95 13.47 5.04
CA LEU A 93 8.95 12.69 5.76
C LEU A 93 8.56 12.47 7.24
N GLU A 94 7.96 13.47 7.90
CA GLU A 94 7.48 13.34 9.27
C GLU A 94 6.29 12.35 9.38
N ARG A 95 5.40 12.33 8.39
CA ARG A 95 4.17 11.54 8.39
C ARG A 95 4.35 10.11 7.87
N PHE A 96 5.28 9.91 6.93
CA PHE A 96 5.50 8.63 6.28
C PHE A 96 5.72 7.45 7.22
N PRO A 97 6.49 7.56 8.33
CA PRO A 97 6.66 6.44 9.27
C PRO A 97 5.35 5.90 9.85
N ARG A 98 4.36 6.75 10.09
CA ARG A 98 3.05 6.34 10.64
C ARG A 98 2.25 5.52 9.63
N THR A 99 2.22 5.96 8.39
CA THR A 99 1.63 5.19 7.27
C THR A 99 2.33 3.84 7.09
N LEU A 100 3.66 3.85 7.12
CA LEU A 100 4.46 2.63 6.98
C LEU A 100 4.23 1.63 8.13
N ILE A 101 4.10 2.10 9.38
CA ILE A 101 3.78 1.25 10.55
C ILE A 101 2.44 0.53 10.32
N ILE A 102 1.39 1.26 9.94
CA ILE A 102 0.07 0.64 9.68
C ILE A 102 0.20 -0.41 8.58
N ALA A 103 0.79 -0.08 7.44
CA ALA A 103 0.92 -1.00 6.32
C ALA A 103 1.79 -2.23 6.67
N ALA A 104 2.95 -2.02 7.33
CA ALA A 104 3.88 -3.09 7.67
C ALA A 104 3.28 -4.08 8.70
N PHE A 105 2.63 -3.58 9.74
CA PHE A 105 2.01 -4.46 10.72
C PHE A 105 0.73 -5.11 10.19
N SER A 106 0.00 -4.45 9.28
CA SER A 106 -1.15 -5.07 8.61
C SER A 106 -0.73 -6.24 7.72
N ILE A 107 0.34 -6.11 6.94
CA ILE A 107 0.84 -7.22 6.12
C ILE A 107 1.44 -8.34 6.96
N LEU A 108 2.11 -8.01 8.07
CA LEU A 108 2.61 -8.99 9.01
C LEU A 108 1.46 -9.82 9.59
N LEU A 109 0.39 -9.16 10.05
CA LEU A 109 -0.80 -9.84 10.57
C LEU A 109 -1.51 -10.66 9.48
N THR A 110 -1.56 -10.13 8.26
CA THR A 110 -2.07 -10.83 7.08
C THR A 110 -1.31 -12.13 6.82
N ALA A 111 0.00 -12.12 6.85
CA ALA A 111 0.83 -13.30 6.66
C ALA A 111 0.69 -14.30 7.82
N LEU A 112 0.74 -13.80 9.07
CA LEU A 112 0.67 -14.63 10.27
C LEU A 112 -0.67 -15.36 10.44
N ILE A 113 -1.76 -14.81 9.95
CA ILE A 113 -3.08 -15.44 10.04
C ILE A 113 -3.49 -16.08 8.72
N GLY A 114 -3.31 -15.39 7.60
CA GLY A 114 -3.78 -15.84 6.29
C GLY A 114 -3.06 -17.09 5.79
N ILE A 115 -1.73 -17.16 5.95
CA ILE A 115 -0.97 -18.34 5.50
C ILE A 115 -1.34 -19.60 6.29
N PRO A 116 -1.31 -19.62 7.64
CA PRO A 116 -1.75 -20.79 8.40
C PRO A 116 -3.20 -21.21 8.11
N LEU A 117 -4.12 -20.24 7.98
CA LEU A 117 -5.51 -20.52 7.64
C LEU A 117 -5.63 -21.20 6.27
N GLY A 118 -4.88 -20.73 5.26
CA GLY A 118 -4.84 -21.35 3.94
C GLY A 118 -4.24 -22.75 3.94
N ILE A 119 -3.15 -22.99 4.71
CA ILE A 119 -2.55 -24.31 4.87
C ILE A 119 -3.53 -25.28 5.52
N VAL A 120 -4.21 -24.86 6.58
CA VAL A 120 -5.21 -25.71 7.27
C VAL A 120 -6.35 -26.05 6.31
N ALA A 121 -6.87 -25.09 5.56
CA ALA A 121 -7.89 -25.32 4.56
C ALA A 121 -7.45 -26.32 3.48
N ALA A 122 -6.25 -26.16 2.93
CA ALA A 122 -5.73 -27.04 1.89
C ALA A 122 -5.48 -28.48 2.38
N THR A 123 -4.91 -28.61 3.58
CA THR A 123 -4.57 -29.94 4.15
C THR A 123 -5.81 -30.72 4.62
N HIS A 124 -6.92 -30.05 4.80
CA HIS A 124 -8.21 -30.63 5.20
C HIS A 124 -9.28 -30.44 4.11
N GLN A 125 -8.87 -30.50 2.84
CA GLN A 125 -9.77 -30.29 1.70
C GLN A 125 -11.05 -31.13 1.80
N GLY A 126 -12.21 -30.48 1.64
CA GLY A 126 -13.53 -31.11 1.72
C GLY A 126 -14.01 -31.44 3.12
N LYS A 127 -13.25 -31.08 4.16
CA LYS A 127 -13.67 -31.25 5.57
C LYS A 127 -14.18 -29.91 6.15
N TRP A 128 -14.74 -29.96 7.35
CA TRP A 128 -15.30 -28.79 8.01
C TRP A 128 -14.31 -27.61 8.19
N GLN A 129 -13.02 -27.93 8.42
CA GLN A 129 -11.97 -26.89 8.53
C GLN A 129 -11.80 -26.12 7.23
N ASP A 130 -11.88 -26.79 6.09
CA ASP A 130 -11.82 -26.16 4.76
C ASP A 130 -13.01 -25.25 4.54
N TYR A 131 -14.22 -25.75 4.77
CA TYR A 131 -15.44 -24.95 4.60
C TYR A 131 -15.45 -23.74 5.53
N THR A 132 -15.04 -23.91 6.79
CA THR A 132 -14.97 -22.81 7.77
C THR A 132 -13.97 -21.74 7.32
N ALA A 133 -12.78 -22.12 6.85
CA ALA A 133 -11.78 -21.18 6.34
C ALA A 133 -12.29 -20.42 5.11
N ILE A 134 -12.98 -21.11 4.19
CA ILE A 134 -13.60 -20.47 3.02
C ILE A 134 -14.67 -19.47 3.45
N VAL A 135 -15.57 -19.85 4.35
CA VAL A 135 -16.65 -18.95 4.84
C VAL A 135 -16.06 -17.73 5.53
N ILE A 136 -15.08 -17.90 6.43
CA ILE A 136 -14.40 -16.78 7.10
C ILE A 136 -13.76 -15.86 6.06
N SER A 137 -13.08 -16.42 5.06
CA SER A 137 -12.46 -15.61 4.00
C SER A 137 -13.50 -14.91 3.13
N MET A 138 -14.63 -15.52 2.82
CA MET A 138 -15.72 -14.87 2.08
C MET A 138 -16.30 -13.69 2.87
N VAL A 139 -16.59 -13.90 4.14
CA VAL A 139 -17.08 -12.83 5.02
C VAL A 139 -16.07 -11.70 5.11
N GLY A 140 -14.79 -12.00 5.36
CA GLY A 140 -13.75 -10.98 5.50
C GLY A 140 -13.51 -10.15 4.23
N ILE A 141 -13.64 -10.73 3.02
CA ILE A 141 -13.56 -9.96 1.76
C ILE A 141 -14.81 -9.09 1.54
N SER A 142 -15.97 -9.56 1.99
CA SER A 142 -17.24 -8.86 1.77
C SER A 142 -17.44 -7.68 2.74
N LEU A 143 -16.70 -7.65 3.85
CA LEU A 143 -16.80 -6.59 4.84
C LEU A 143 -15.99 -5.36 4.42
N PRO A 144 -16.62 -4.18 4.25
CA PRO A 144 -15.87 -2.95 4.04
C PRO A 144 -14.96 -2.65 5.24
N GLY A 145 -13.66 -2.39 5.00
CA GLY A 145 -12.69 -2.15 6.07
C GLY A 145 -13.08 -1.00 7.01
N PHE A 146 -13.66 0.07 6.47
CA PHE A 146 -14.14 1.21 7.27
C PHE A 146 -15.31 0.81 8.19
N TRP A 147 -16.21 -0.03 7.73
CA TRP A 147 -17.34 -0.51 8.53
C TRP A 147 -16.86 -1.37 9.70
N LEU A 148 -15.90 -2.28 9.44
CA LEU A 148 -15.26 -3.06 10.50
C LEU A 148 -14.54 -2.16 11.50
N ALA A 149 -13.84 -1.11 11.03
CA ALA A 149 -13.20 -0.15 11.91
C ALA A 149 -14.19 0.51 12.89
N TYR A 150 -15.36 0.97 12.40
CA TYR A 150 -16.39 1.55 13.25
C TYR A 150 -16.98 0.57 14.26
N ILE A 151 -17.19 -0.69 13.86
CA ILE A 151 -17.67 -1.73 14.80
C ILE A 151 -16.63 -1.95 15.89
N LEU A 152 -15.34 -2.09 15.53
CA LEU A 152 -14.27 -2.29 16.50
C LEU A 152 -14.09 -1.09 17.42
N ILE A 153 -14.20 0.14 16.92
CA ILE A 153 -14.21 1.36 17.76
C ILE A 153 -15.36 1.29 18.77
N ASN A 154 -16.58 1.02 18.29
CA ASN A 154 -17.75 0.98 19.15
C ASN A 154 -17.60 -0.08 20.27
N TRP A 155 -17.17 -1.29 19.89
CA TRP A 155 -17.03 -2.39 20.85
C TRP A 155 -15.85 -2.21 21.80
N LEU A 156 -14.64 -1.97 21.26
CA LEU A 156 -13.39 -1.98 22.05
C LEU A 156 -13.09 -0.65 22.74
N CYS A 157 -13.51 0.48 22.14
CA CYS A 157 -13.22 1.79 22.70
C CYS A 157 -14.38 2.36 23.51
N VAL A 158 -15.63 2.22 23.03
CA VAL A 158 -16.81 2.82 23.68
C VAL A 158 -17.38 1.89 24.75
N HIS A 159 -17.69 0.62 24.41
CA HIS A 159 -18.30 -0.29 25.36
C HIS A 159 -17.30 -0.88 26.34
N LEU A 160 -16.23 -1.51 25.83
CA LEU A 160 -15.24 -2.17 26.69
C LEU A 160 -14.19 -1.23 27.26
N ARG A 161 -13.93 -0.08 26.64
CA ARG A 161 -12.95 0.95 27.05
C ARG A 161 -11.54 0.41 27.25
N ILE A 162 -11.13 -0.60 26.47
CA ILE A 162 -9.82 -1.24 26.58
C ILE A 162 -8.77 -0.66 25.63
N LEU A 163 -9.21 0.00 24.54
CA LEU A 163 -8.35 0.63 23.54
C LEU A 163 -8.77 2.08 23.30
N PRO A 164 -7.82 2.97 22.99
CA PRO A 164 -8.12 4.34 22.57
C PRO A 164 -8.64 4.35 21.13
N ALA A 165 -9.59 5.25 20.84
CA ALA A 165 -10.23 5.32 19.54
C ALA A 165 -9.41 6.07 18.50
N PHE A 166 -8.73 7.16 18.88
CA PHE A 166 -8.10 8.12 17.96
C PHE A 166 -6.69 8.53 18.39
N GLY A 167 -5.92 9.05 17.42
CA GLY A 167 -4.60 9.64 17.65
C GLY A 167 -3.46 8.62 17.68
N VAL A 168 -2.31 9.03 18.22
CA VAL A 168 -1.05 8.27 18.18
C VAL A 168 -0.29 8.26 19.52
N ALA A 169 -0.97 8.52 20.63
CA ALA A 169 -0.35 8.68 21.93
C ALA A 169 0.37 7.41 22.44
N SER A 170 -0.06 6.23 21.99
CA SER A 170 0.53 4.95 22.36
C SER A 170 0.41 3.92 21.26
N TRP A 171 1.15 2.81 21.36
CA TRP A 171 1.03 1.67 20.44
C TRP A 171 -0.40 1.09 20.38
N LYS A 172 -1.20 1.23 21.43
CA LYS A 172 -2.58 0.79 21.50
C LYS A 172 -3.47 1.46 20.46
N ASN A 173 -3.15 2.69 20.06
CA ASN A 173 -3.87 3.43 19.03
C ASN A 173 -3.75 2.79 17.64
N TYR A 174 -2.71 1.99 17.40
CA TYR A 174 -2.49 1.31 16.12
C TYR A 174 -3.16 -0.07 16.02
N VAL A 175 -3.65 -0.64 17.13
CA VAL A 175 -4.20 -2.02 17.15
C VAL A 175 -5.42 -2.13 16.23
N ILE A 176 -6.44 -1.29 16.43
CA ILE A 176 -7.67 -1.35 15.63
C ILE A 176 -7.40 -0.97 14.15
N PRO A 177 -6.65 0.11 13.84
CA PRO A 177 -6.22 0.42 12.49
C PRO A 177 -5.56 -0.76 11.75
N ILE A 178 -4.60 -1.42 12.39
CA ILE A 178 -3.89 -2.56 11.83
C ILE A 178 -4.83 -3.74 11.60
N VAL A 179 -5.66 -4.09 12.58
CA VAL A 179 -6.62 -5.19 12.46
C VAL A 179 -7.63 -4.92 11.34
N SER A 180 -8.27 -3.75 11.32
CA SER A 180 -9.27 -3.42 10.30
C SER A 180 -8.69 -3.37 8.89
N ASN A 181 -7.45 -2.89 8.74
CA ASN A 181 -6.75 -2.85 7.45
C ASN A 181 -6.27 -4.24 6.98
N SER A 182 -6.07 -5.20 7.89
CA SER A 182 -5.55 -6.53 7.56
C SER A 182 -6.62 -7.55 7.15
N VAL A 183 -7.89 -7.40 7.58
CA VAL A 183 -8.92 -8.45 7.41
C VAL A 183 -9.14 -8.86 5.96
N VAL A 184 -9.22 -7.91 5.04
CA VAL A 184 -9.35 -8.20 3.60
C VAL A 184 -8.11 -8.94 3.10
N GLY A 185 -6.92 -8.48 3.48
CA GLY A 185 -5.64 -9.12 3.14
C GLY A 185 -5.56 -10.56 3.67
N ILE A 186 -5.90 -10.80 4.93
CA ILE A 186 -5.96 -12.14 5.56
C ILE A 186 -6.82 -13.07 4.71
N SER A 187 -8.00 -12.61 4.34
CA SER A 187 -8.97 -13.39 3.58
C SER A 187 -8.48 -13.71 2.16
N MET A 188 -7.88 -12.74 1.49
CA MET A 188 -7.29 -12.94 0.15
C MET A 188 -6.11 -13.90 0.19
N ILE A 189 -5.18 -13.71 1.12
CA ILE A 189 -3.98 -14.55 1.26
C ILE A 189 -4.36 -15.97 1.71
N ALA A 190 -5.32 -16.15 2.61
CA ALA A 190 -5.79 -17.48 3.01
C ALA A 190 -6.34 -18.27 1.83
N ARG A 191 -7.17 -17.65 0.99
CA ARG A 191 -7.73 -18.27 -0.21
C ARG A 191 -6.65 -18.58 -1.26
N GLN A 192 -5.74 -17.63 -1.51
CA GLN A 192 -4.63 -17.83 -2.44
C GLN A 192 -3.72 -18.97 -1.94
N CYS A 193 -3.31 -18.95 -0.68
CA CYS A 193 -2.48 -19.98 -0.07
C CYS A 193 -3.13 -21.37 -0.16
N ARG A 194 -4.45 -21.47 0.05
CA ARG A 194 -5.18 -22.72 -0.14
C ARG A 194 -5.05 -23.26 -1.56
N VAL A 195 -5.22 -22.39 -2.56
CA VAL A 195 -5.11 -22.79 -3.98
C VAL A 195 -3.69 -23.25 -4.31
N ASP A 196 -2.68 -22.45 -3.96
CA ASP A 196 -1.28 -22.73 -4.25
C ASP A 196 -0.80 -24.03 -3.56
N VAL A 197 -1.18 -24.22 -2.30
CA VAL A 197 -0.86 -25.44 -1.55
C VAL A 197 -1.55 -26.67 -2.15
N LEU A 198 -2.82 -26.58 -2.57
CA LEU A 198 -3.54 -27.68 -3.21
C LEU A 198 -2.94 -28.06 -4.56
N GLU A 199 -2.47 -27.11 -5.34
CA GLU A 199 -1.80 -27.36 -6.62
C GLU A 199 -0.49 -28.15 -6.38
N VAL A 200 0.33 -27.67 -5.45
CA VAL A 200 1.62 -28.30 -5.14
C VAL A 200 1.46 -29.68 -4.48
N ILE A 201 0.48 -29.87 -3.60
CA ILE A 201 0.23 -31.19 -2.93
C ILE A 201 -0.03 -32.30 -3.93
N ARG A 202 -0.60 -31.99 -5.10
CA ARG A 202 -0.95 -32.95 -6.14
C ARG A 202 0.20 -33.30 -7.08
N SER A 203 1.37 -32.69 -6.92
CA SER A 203 2.52 -32.92 -7.79
C SER A 203 3.18 -34.29 -7.52
N ASP A 204 3.79 -34.89 -8.56
CA ASP A 204 4.39 -36.21 -8.52
C ASP A 204 5.51 -36.34 -7.50
N TYR A 205 6.32 -35.31 -7.29
CA TYR A 205 7.40 -35.33 -6.32
C TYR A 205 6.90 -35.39 -4.87
N VAL A 206 5.73 -34.82 -4.58
CA VAL A 206 5.08 -34.88 -3.26
C VAL A 206 4.55 -36.31 -3.02
N THR A 207 3.93 -36.88 -4.06
CA THR A 207 3.49 -38.30 -4.03
C THR A 207 4.65 -39.23 -3.80
N THR A 208 5.77 -39.01 -4.49
CA THR A 208 7.02 -39.79 -4.30
C THR A 208 7.58 -39.65 -2.88
N ALA A 209 7.57 -38.44 -2.31
CA ALA A 209 8.02 -38.22 -0.93
C ALA A 209 7.17 -39.01 0.08
N ARG A 210 5.84 -39.02 -0.12
CA ARG A 210 4.92 -39.81 0.71
C ARG A 210 5.17 -41.33 0.57
N ALA A 211 5.40 -41.82 -0.65
CA ALA A 211 5.71 -43.23 -0.92
C ALA A 211 7.02 -43.67 -0.24
N LYS A 212 7.97 -42.76 -0.07
CA LYS A 212 9.22 -42.97 0.70
C LYS A 212 9.05 -42.90 2.22
N GLY A 213 7.82 -42.81 2.73
CA GLY A 213 7.54 -42.81 4.17
C GLY A 213 7.76 -41.44 4.87
N VAL A 214 7.90 -40.33 4.14
CA VAL A 214 8.02 -39.00 4.77
C VAL A 214 6.71 -38.65 5.49
N SER A 215 6.82 -38.25 6.75
CA SER A 215 5.65 -37.87 7.55
C SER A 215 4.87 -36.74 6.91
N ASN A 216 3.55 -36.67 7.11
CA ASN A 216 2.67 -35.67 6.49
C ASN A 216 3.08 -34.22 6.82
N ARG A 217 3.48 -33.96 8.09
CA ARG A 217 3.99 -32.65 8.51
C ARG A 217 5.28 -32.27 7.77
N SER A 218 6.23 -33.20 7.66
CA SER A 218 7.49 -32.98 6.94
C SER A 218 7.22 -32.76 5.45
N THR A 219 6.30 -33.51 4.84
CA THR A 219 5.89 -33.36 3.45
C THR A 219 5.35 -31.92 3.21
N ILE A 220 4.46 -31.44 4.07
CA ILE A 220 3.91 -30.08 3.93
C ILE A 220 5.01 -29.03 4.06
N PHE A 221 5.76 -29.01 5.14
CA PHE A 221 6.68 -27.90 5.43
C PHE A 221 7.99 -27.95 4.62
N ARG A 222 8.48 -29.13 4.23
CA ARG A 222 9.75 -29.27 3.49
C ARG A 222 9.60 -29.45 1.98
N HIS A 223 8.46 -29.95 1.51
CA HIS A 223 8.29 -30.26 0.09
C HIS A 223 7.20 -29.40 -0.57
N VAL A 224 6.11 -29.10 0.13
CA VAL A 224 5.00 -28.32 -0.43
C VAL A 224 5.22 -26.82 -0.26
N MET A 225 5.43 -26.36 0.98
CA MET A 225 5.49 -24.94 1.30
C MET A 225 6.58 -24.15 0.55
N PRO A 226 7.81 -24.63 0.35
CA PRO A 226 8.81 -23.87 -0.38
C PRO A 226 8.38 -23.51 -1.81
N ASN A 227 7.60 -24.38 -2.47
CA ASN A 227 7.09 -24.13 -3.81
C ASN A 227 5.79 -23.33 -3.80
N ALA A 228 4.89 -23.57 -2.85
CA ALA A 228 3.64 -22.81 -2.69
C ALA A 228 3.88 -21.37 -2.23
N LEU A 229 4.99 -21.08 -1.53
CA LEU A 229 5.33 -19.73 -1.10
C LEU A 229 5.72 -18.79 -2.25
N ILE A 230 6.20 -19.32 -3.39
CA ILE A 230 6.64 -18.48 -4.51
C ILE A 230 5.54 -17.51 -4.99
N PRO A 231 4.33 -17.99 -5.41
CA PRO A 231 3.26 -17.08 -5.79
C PRO A 231 2.73 -16.26 -4.61
N LEU A 232 2.76 -16.82 -3.38
CA LEU A 232 2.32 -16.10 -2.18
C LEU A 232 3.16 -14.88 -1.85
N ILE A 233 4.48 -14.91 -2.06
CA ILE A 233 5.37 -13.75 -1.86
C ILE A 233 4.92 -12.58 -2.75
N THR A 234 4.60 -12.87 -4.01
CA THR A 234 4.10 -11.85 -4.94
C THR A 234 2.75 -11.29 -4.48
N SER A 235 1.83 -12.14 -4.06
CA SER A 235 0.51 -11.75 -3.55
C SER A 235 0.62 -10.92 -2.26
N LEU A 236 1.51 -11.30 -1.33
CA LEU A 236 1.81 -10.54 -0.12
C LEU A 236 2.38 -9.15 -0.46
N GLY A 237 3.29 -9.08 -1.42
CA GLY A 237 3.86 -7.82 -1.86
C GLY A 237 2.82 -6.89 -2.46
N ALA A 238 1.96 -7.40 -3.34
CA ALA A 238 0.84 -6.64 -3.89
C ALA A 238 -0.14 -6.18 -2.78
N THR A 239 -0.43 -7.04 -1.80
CA THR A 239 -1.27 -6.69 -0.65
C THR A 239 -0.63 -5.60 0.20
N PHE A 240 0.69 -5.66 0.44
CA PHE A 240 1.42 -4.62 1.16
C PHE A 240 1.39 -3.28 0.41
N ALA A 241 1.67 -3.30 -0.88
CA ALA A 241 1.62 -2.12 -1.71
C ALA A 241 0.21 -1.49 -1.71
N ASN A 242 -0.84 -2.31 -1.83
CA ASN A 242 -2.23 -1.85 -1.71
C ASN A 242 -2.56 -1.31 -0.31
N SER A 243 -1.96 -1.86 0.76
CA SER A 243 -2.16 -1.37 2.13
C SER A 243 -1.64 0.05 2.34
N LEU A 244 -0.61 0.48 1.59
CA LEU A 244 -0.15 1.88 1.62
C LEU A 244 -1.24 2.83 1.10
N GLY A 245 -1.95 2.46 0.02
CA GLY A 245 -3.09 3.21 -0.48
C GLY A 245 -4.31 3.12 0.43
N GLY A 246 -4.60 1.94 0.98
CA GLY A 246 -5.70 1.69 1.91
C GLY A 246 -5.53 2.37 3.28
N ALA A 247 -4.29 2.69 3.66
CA ALA A 247 -4.01 3.45 4.87
C ALA A 247 -4.68 4.84 4.89
N VAL A 248 -4.96 5.45 3.72
CA VAL A 248 -5.64 6.76 3.62
C VAL A 248 -6.97 6.75 4.37
N VAL A 249 -7.83 5.77 4.12
CA VAL A 249 -9.15 5.65 4.78
C VAL A 249 -8.97 5.35 6.27
N THR A 250 -8.06 4.44 6.61
CA THR A 250 -7.76 4.07 7.99
C THR A 250 -7.22 5.26 8.78
N GLU A 251 -6.24 5.99 8.26
CA GLU A 251 -5.67 7.18 8.90
C GLU A 251 -6.71 8.26 9.13
N THR A 252 -7.62 8.46 8.17
CA THR A 252 -8.71 9.43 8.28
C THR A 252 -9.68 9.05 9.39
N ILE A 253 -10.10 7.78 9.46
CA ILE A 253 -11.04 7.31 10.50
C ILE A 253 -10.44 7.43 11.90
N PHE A 254 -9.19 7.03 12.06
CA PHE A 254 -8.52 6.99 13.37
C PHE A 254 -7.76 8.28 13.71
N MET A 255 -7.84 9.31 12.85
CA MET A 255 -7.13 10.58 12.99
C MET A 255 -5.62 10.40 13.23
N ILE A 256 -5.02 9.43 12.53
CA ILE A 256 -3.58 9.19 12.57
C ILE A 256 -2.90 10.14 11.59
N PRO A 257 -1.98 11.01 12.06
CA PRO A 257 -1.33 12.01 11.19
C PRO A 257 -0.27 11.36 10.29
N GLY A 258 -0.71 10.51 9.36
CA GLY A 258 0.05 9.92 8.28
C GLY A 258 -0.11 10.68 6.95
N ILE A 259 0.45 10.13 5.87
CA ILE A 259 0.37 10.73 4.52
C ILE A 259 -1.07 10.73 4.01
N GLY A 260 -1.84 9.67 4.29
CA GLY A 260 -3.22 9.56 3.81
C GLY A 260 -4.14 10.63 4.39
N LEU A 261 -4.11 10.84 5.71
CA LEU A 261 -4.86 11.92 6.35
C LEU A 261 -4.40 13.30 5.85
N TYR A 262 -3.08 13.49 5.68
CA TYR A 262 -2.51 14.73 5.13
C TYR A 262 -3.07 15.01 3.72
N MET A 263 -3.06 14.02 2.84
CA MET A 263 -3.60 14.15 1.49
C MET A 263 -5.12 14.40 1.48
N THR A 264 -5.88 13.72 2.34
CA THR A 264 -7.33 13.92 2.44
C THR A 264 -7.66 15.37 2.83
N ASN A 265 -6.94 15.93 3.79
CA ASN A 265 -7.08 17.33 4.20
C ASN A 265 -6.65 18.29 3.06
N ALA A 266 -5.54 17.97 2.39
CA ALA A 266 -5.03 18.75 1.27
C ALA A 266 -6.00 18.79 0.07
N ILE A 267 -6.66 17.67 -0.23
CA ILE A 267 -7.72 17.61 -1.26
C ILE A 267 -8.88 18.52 -0.89
N GLY A 268 -9.35 18.45 0.36
CA GLY A 268 -10.45 19.28 0.85
C GLY A 268 -10.17 20.78 0.83
N SER A 269 -8.90 21.16 0.94
CA SER A 269 -8.44 22.55 0.93
C SER A 269 -7.80 22.99 -0.39
N LEU A 270 -7.83 22.16 -1.42
CA LEU A 270 -7.21 22.39 -2.74
C LEU A 270 -5.72 22.75 -2.65
N ASP A 271 -5.01 22.13 -1.71
CA ASP A 271 -3.56 22.29 -1.53
C ASP A 271 -2.81 21.42 -2.55
N TYR A 272 -2.62 21.95 -3.74
CA TYR A 272 -2.06 21.20 -4.87
C TYR A 272 -0.67 20.64 -4.64
N PRO A 273 0.31 21.39 -4.07
CA PRO A 273 1.62 20.82 -3.77
C PRO A 273 1.56 19.64 -2.81
N ALA A 274 0.75 19.73 -1.75
CA ALA A 274 0.58 18.67 -0.77
C ALA A 274 -0.03 17.39 -1.37
N VAL A 275 -1.07 17.53 -2.22
CA VAL A 275 -1.67 16.39 -2.91
C VAL A 275 -0.69 15.74 -3.89
N ARG A 276 -0.03 16.53 -4.75
CA ARG A 276 0.93 16.03 -5.74
C ARG A 276 2.11 15.32 -5.06
N GLY A 277 2.69 15.95 -4.03
CA GLY A 277 3.79 15.39 -3.25
C GLY A 277 3.40 14.07 -2.56
N GLY A 278 2.24 14.03 -1.90
CA GLY A 278 1.72 12.84 -1.23
C GLY A 278 1.52 11.66 -2.18
N VAL A 279 0.89 11.90 -3.35
CA VAL A 279 0.67 10.86 -4.36
C VAL A 279 2.00 10.33 -4.91
N VAL A 280 2.96 11.21 -5.21
CA VAL A 280 4.28 10.80 -5.72
C VAL A 280 5.04 9.98 -4.67
N VAL A 281 5.05 10.39 -3.40
CA VAL A 281 5.72 9.65 -2.33
C VAL A 281 5.08 8.27 -2.12
N ILE A 282 3.75 8.16 -2.14
CA ILE A 282 3.08 6.85 -2.07
C ILE A 282 3.41 6.00 -3.30
N ALA A 283 3.46 6.58 -4.50
CA ALA A 283 3.83 5.87 -5.72
C ALA A 283 5.28 5.36 -5.68
N ILE A 284 6.21 6.15 -5.13
CA ILE A 284 7.60 5.73 -4.90
C ILE A 284 7.64 4.57 -3.89
N ALA A 285 6.94 4.70 -2.76
CA ALA A 285 6.89 3.67 -1.73
C ALA A 285 6.29 2.37 -2.27
N PHE A 286 5.17 2.44 -3.01
CA PHE A 286 4.55 1.31 -3.70
C PHE A 286 5.54 0.63 -4.65
N SER A 287 6.17 1.40 -5.53
CA SER A 287 7.12 0.88 -6.52
C SER A 287 8.36 0.27 -5.86
N PHE A 288 8.83 0.85 -4.75
CA PHE A 288 9.93 0.31 -3.97
C PHE A 288 9.58 -1.04 -3.32
N VAL A 289 8.38 -1.16 -2.74
CA VAL A 289 7.87 -2.43 -2.20
C VAL A 289 7.81 -3.49 -3.30
N MET A 290 7.26 -3.15 -4.48
CA MET A 290 7.21 -4.08 -5.60
C MET A 290 8.60 -4.47 -6.10
N LEU A 291 9.55 -3.55 -6.10
CA LEU A 291 10.95 -3.87 -6.41
C LEU A 291 11.54 -4.86 -5.40
N LEU A 292 11.30 -4.67 -4.09
CA LEU A 292 11.76 -5.60 -3.06
C LEU A 292 11.15 -7.00 -3.26
N VAL A 293 9.86 -7.08 -3.56
CA VAL A 293 9.17 -8.35 -3.86
C VAL A 293 9.79 -9.04 -5.07
N ASP A 294 10.02 -8.30 -6.15
CA ASP A 294 10.67 -8.82 -7.35
C ASP A 294 12.09 -9.35 -7.07
N LEU A 295 12.85 -8.68 -6.20
CA LEU A 295 14.18 -9.12 -5.79
C LEU A 295 14.10 -10.39 -4.93
N ILE A 296 13.18 -10.45 -3.96
CA ILE A 296 12.94 -11.64 -3.14
C ILE A 296 12.54 -12.80 -4.04
N TYR A 297 11.63 -12.58 -4.99
CA TYR A 297 11.20 -13.59 -5.94
C TYR A 297 12.36 -14.10 -6.81
N ALA A 298 13.18 -13.21 -7.34
CA ALA A 298 14.37 -13.59 -8.11
C ALA A 298 15.43 -14.34 -7.29
N PHE A 299 15.42 -14.20 -5.95
CA PHE A 299 16.30 -14.91 -5.04
C PHE A 299 15.76 -16.30 -4.69
N VAL A 300 14.45 -16.43 -4.52
CA VAL A 300 13.75 -17.66 -4.14
C VAL A 300 13.59 -18.61 -5.33
N ASP A 301 13.30 -18.09 -6.54
CA ASP A 301 13.14 -18.91 -7.74
C ASP A 301 14.43 -19.03 -8.55
N PRO A 302 15.12 -20.19 -8.50
CA PRO A 302 16.37 -20.40 -9.25
C PRO A 302 16.17 -20.36 -10.77
N ARG A 303 14.96 -20.55 -11.29
CA ARG A 303 14.65 -20.52 -12.73
C ARG A 303 14.80 -19.10 -13.29
N ILE A 304 14.39 -18.09 -12.53
CA ILE A 304 14.59 -16.69 -12.89
C ILE A 304 16.09 -16.36 -12.89
N LYS A 305 16.82 -16.82 -11.88
CA LYS A 305 18.26 -16.64 -11.82
C LYS A 305 18.95 -17.21 -13.07
N ALA A 306 18.53 -18.38 -13.54
CA ALA A 306 19.07 -19.01 -14.74
C ALA A 306 18.78 -18.20 -16.03
N GLN A 307 17.60 -17.58 -16.18
CA GLN A 307 17.26 -16.76 -17.34
C GLN A 307 18.13 -15.50 -17.48
N TYR A 308 18.65 -14.97 -16.37
CA TYR A 308 19.46 -13.74 -16.35
C TYR A 308 20.95 -13.97 -16.10
N THR A 309 21.37 -15.20 -15.76
CA THR A 309 22.79 -15.62 -15.65
C THR A 309 23.23 -16.52 -16.79
N GLY A 310 22.30 -17.07 -17.55
CA GLY A 310 22.60 -17.83 -18.76
C GLY A 310 23.10 -16.94 -19.89
N LYS A 311 24.22 -17.33 -20.45
CA LYS A 311 24.71 -16.86 -21.73
C LYS A 311 23.63 -17.01 -22.79
#